data_a2bdc574032ab3c143ce218640ffb4f3
#
_entry.id   a2bdc574032ab3c143ce218640ffb4f3
#
_cell.length_a   1.000
_cell.length_b   1.000
_cell.length_c   1.000
_cell.angle_alpha   90.00
_cell.angle_beta   90.00
_cell.angle_gamma   90.00
#
_symmetry.space_group_name_H-M   'P 1'
#
loop_
_entity.id
_entity.type
_entity.pdbx_description
1 polymer ?
#
loop_
_entity_poly.entity_id
_entity_poly.type
_entity_poly.pdbx_seq_one_letter_code
_entity_poly.pdbx_strand_id
1 'polypeptide(L)'
;GQPLMMKWPKKVKKAMNMYDWAKEKDDLVEVIYACMDGYVYFLDLETGEATRDPLYLGFTFKGAGALDPRGYPIMYVGAGYDSNEGTARVFVVNLLDCSVMYTFGNNDEFSLRGNLSYFDSSALVDAATDTLIYPGENGILYLIKLNTSYDPEAGTLSVNPDHIVKWRYYGTRTRVGSY
;
A
#
# COMPACT_ATOMS: atom_id res chain seq x y z
N GLY A 1 2.40 -10.53 7.10
CA GLY A 1 2.19 -10.40 5.65
C GLY A 1 3.37 -10.93 4.83
N GLN A 2 3.23 -10.97 3.53
CA GLN A 2 4.31 -11.35 2.64
C GLN A 2 5.17 -10.11 2.36
N PRO A 3 6.52 -10.18 2.45
CA PRO A 3 7.39 -9.09 2.08
C PRO A 3 7.36 -8.84 0.57
N LEU A 4 7.60 -7.60 0.18
CA LEU A 4 7.77 -7.18 -1.20
C LEU A 4 9.26 -7.03 -1.48
N MET A 5 9.67 -7.17 -2.74
CA MET A 5 11.07 -6.99 -3.14
C MET A 5 11.13 -6.14 -4.41
N MET A 6 12.07 -5.20 -4.43
CA MET A 6 12.29 -4.35 -5.60
C MET A 6 13.77 -4.02 -5.78
N LYS A 7 14.24 -4.14 -7.01
CA LYS A 7 15.51 -3.56 -7.45
C LYS A 7 15.22 -2.23 -8.12
N TRP A 8 15.34 -1.15 -7.37
CA TRP A 8 15.06 0.19 -7.89
C TRP A 8 16.11 0.62 -8.90
N PRO A 9 15.72 1.25 -10.02
CA PRO A 9 16.67 1.93 -10.89
C PRO A 9 17.51 2.97 -10.13
N LYS A 10 18.78 3.12 -10.46
CA LYS A 10 19.69 4.07 -9.77
C LYS A 10 19.12 5.49 -9.67
N LYS A 11 18.47 5.94 -10.72
CA LYS A 11 17.80 7.24 -10.78
C LYS A 11 16.68 7.38 -9.76
N VAL A 12 15.85 6.34 -9.60
CA VAL A 12 14.76 6.31 -8.61
C VAL A 12 15.33 6.34 -7.19
N LYS A 13 16.36 5.53 -6.92
CA LYS A 13 17.04 5.51 -5.61
C LYS A 13 17.58 6.89 -5.19
N LYS A 14 18.12 7.67 -6.14
CA LYS A 14 18.63 9.02 -5.87
C LYS A 14 17.55 9.97 -5.37
N ALA A 15 16.32 9.82 -5.85
CA ALA A 15 15.17 10.64 -5.44
C ALA A 15 14.51 10.14 -4.14
N MET A 16 14.83 8.92 -3.70
CA MET A 16 14.26 8.35 -2.49
C MET A 16 14.94 8.87 -1.22
N ASN A 17 14.22 8.83 -0.10
CA ASN A 17 14.74 9.14 1.25
C ASN A 17 15.56 7.99 1.87
N MET A 18 16.32 7.28 1.03
CA MET A 18 17.24 6.23 1.46
C MET A 18 18.52 6.80 2.09
N TYR A 19 19.19 5.99 2.89
CA TYR A 19 20.55 6.28 3.35
C TYR A 19 21.53 6.33 2.17
N ASP A 20 22.59 7.12 2.28
CA ASP A 20 23.53 7.34 1.18
C ASP A 20 24.16 6.04 0.69
N TRP A 21 24.56 5.15 1.60
CA TRP A 21 25.11 3.85 1.23
C TRP A 21 24.15 3.01 0.37
N ALA A 22 22.85 3.04 0.69
CA ALA A 22 21.83 2.29 -0.04
C ALA A 22 21.58 2.90 -1.44
N LYS A 23 21.64 4.23 -1.57
CA LYS A 23 21.56 4.90 -2.88
C LYS A 23 22.71 4.50 -3.80
N GLU A 24 23.92 4.35 -3.24
CA GLU A 24 25.14 4.04 -4.01
C GLU A 24 25.31 2.55 -4.31
N LYS A 25 24.70 1.64 -3.55
CA LYS A 25 24.80 0.19 -3.79
C LYS A 25 24.10 -0.20 -5.10
N ASP A 26 24.86 -0.55 -6.15
CA ASP A 26 24.33 -0.79 -7.51
C ASP A 26 23.41 -2.03 -7.59
N ASP A 27 23.67 -3.05 -6.82
CA ASP A 27 22.92 -4.33 -6.80
C ASP A 27 21.90 -4.43 -5.66
N LEU A 28 21.59 -3.33 -5.00
CA LEU A 28 20.61 -3.29 -3.93
C LEU A 28 19.25 -3.85 -4.38
N VAL A 29 18.80 -4.88 -3.69
CA VAL A 29 17.42 -5.35 -3.72
C VAL A 29 16.79 -4.97 -2.38
N GLU A 30 15.84 -4.04 -2.41
CA GLU A 30 15.14 -3.62 -1.21
C GLU A 30 14.00 -4.57 -0.90
N VAL A 31 13.99 -5.09 0.34
CA VAL A 31 12.86 -5.81 0.94
C VAL A 31 12.00 -4.82 1.68
N ILE A 32 10.71 -4.77 1.35
CA ILE A 32 9.73 -3.88 1.98
C ILE A 32 8.74 -4.75 2.75
N TYR A 33 8.66 -4.55 4.04
CA TYR A 33 7.86 -5.39 4.92
C TYR A 33 6.94 -4.59 5.83
N ALA A 34 5.63 -4.65 5.55
CA ALA A 34 4.61 -4.11 6.43
C ALA A 34 4.36 -5.11 7.58
N CYS A 35 4.64 -4.67 8.81
CA CYS A 35 4.68 -5.51 10.00
C CYS A 35 3.44 -5.33 10.88
N MET A 36 3.22 -6.28 11.79
CA MET A 36 2.09 -6.25 12.73
C MET A 36 2.24 -5.19 13.84
N ASP A 37 3.42 -4.63 14.00
CA ASP A 37 3.74 -3.58 14.97
C ASP A 37 3.40 -2.15 14.50
N GLY A 38 2.86 -2.02 13.30
CA GLY A 38 2.43 -0.75 12.73
C GLY A 38 3.46 -0.06 11.85
N TYR A 39 4.62 -0.67 11.67
CA TYR A 39 5.69 -0.14 10.83
C TYR A 39 5.80 -0.85 9.47
N VAL A 40 6.32 -0.12 8.51
CA VAL A 40 6.86 -0.67 7.26
C VAL A 40 8.38 -0.55 7.33
N TYR A 41 9.05 -1.68 7.23
CA TYR A 41 10.51 -1.78 7.26
C TYR A 41 11.08 -1.89 5.85
N PHE A 42 12.28 -1.36 5.66
CA PHE A 42 13.00 -1.32 4.39
C PHE A 42 14.41 -1.86 4.62
N LEU A 43 14.72 -3.02 4.04
CA LEU A 43 15.93 -3.76 4.34
C LEU A 43 16.66 -4.14 3.04
N ASP A 44 17.96 -4.20 3.08
CA ASP A 44 18.74 -4.84 2.02
C ASP A 44 18.57 -6.36 2.09
N LEU A 45 18.20 -6.97 0.97
CA LEU A 45 17.99 -8.43 0.87
C LEU A 45 19.25 -9.24 1.26
N GLU A 46 20.43 -8.74 0.95
CA GLU A 46 21.69 -9.45 1.16
C GLU A 46 22.17 -9.38 2.61
N THR A 47 22.06 -8.21 3.23
CA THR A 47 22.64 -7.96 4.55
C THR A 47 21.64 -7.87 5.69
N GLY A 48 20.37 -7.59 5.37
CA GLY A 48 19.34 -7.28 6.36
C GLY A 48 19.48 -5.88 6.98
N GLU A 49 20.43 -5.07 6.51
CA GLU A 49 20.63 -3.72 7.00
C GLU A 49 19.50 -2.79 6.52
N ALA A 50 19.08 -1.84 7.38
CA ALA A 50 18.04 -0.89 7.03
C ALA A 50 18.52 0.06 5.91
N THR A 51 17.73 0.19 4.84
CA THR A 51 18.05 1.06 3.70
C THR A 51 17.58 2.51 3.92
N ARG A 52 16.67 2.71 4.84
CA ARG A 52 16.07 3.99 5.28
C ARG A 52 15.34 3.82 6.60
N ASP A 53 14.87 4.92 7.19
CA ASP A 53 14.06 4.88 8.39
C ASP A 53 12.73 4.14 8.14
N PRO A 54 12.23 3.36 9.11
CA PRO A 54 10.94 2.69 8.99
C PRO A 54 9.79 3.70 8.96
N LEU A 55 8.77 3.41 8.15
CA LEU A 55 7.56 4.22 8.08
C LEU A 55 6.55 3.74 9.12
N TYR A 56 6.16 4.60 10.05
CA TYR A 56 5.07 4.32 10.99
C TYR A 56 3.71 4.69 10.39
N LEU A 57 2.82 3.71 10.26
CA LEU A 57 1.42 3.90 9.84
C LEU A 57 0.42 3.65 10.96
N GLY A 58 0.86 3.03 12.06
CA GLY A 58 0.08 2.85 13.29
C GLY A 58 -0.98 1.74 13.23
N PHE A 59 -0.97 0.89 12.20
CA PHE A 59 -1.92 -0.20 12.02
C PHE A 59 -1.23 -1.56 11.92
N THR A 60 -1.91 -2.61 12.38
CA THR A 60 -1.45 -3.99 12.20
C THR A 60 -1.61 -4.41 10.74
N PHE A 61 -0.52 -4.83 10.10
CA PHE A 61 -0.52 -5.31 8.72
C PHE A 61 -0.41 -6.84 8.70
N LYS A 62 -1.45 -7.54 8.28
CA LYS A 62 -1.51 -9.01 8.18
C LYS A 62 -1.45 -9.48 6.73
N GLY A 63 -2.06 -8.72 5.84
CA GLY A 63 -2.07 -8.98 4.41
C GLY A 63 -0.74 -8.68 3.72
N ALA A 64 -0.62 -9.08 2.48
CA ALA A 64 0.49 -8.68 1.62
C ALA A 64 0.20 -7.33 0.99
N GLY A 65 1.17 -6.42 1.00
CA GLY A 65 1.12 -5.22 0.18
C GLY A 65 1.30 -5.55 -1.31
N ALA A 66 1.28 -4.52 -2.13
CA ALA A 66 1.66 -4.60 -3.54
C ALA A 66 2.49 -3.38 -3.93
N LEU A 67 3.40 -3.56 -4.88
CA LEU A 67 4.10 -2.46 -5.55
C LEU A 67 3.43 -2.16 -6.88
N ASP A 68 3.60 -0.93 -7.36
CA ASP A 68 3.05 -0.54 -8.64
C ASP A 68 3.72 -1.32 -9.79
N PRO A 69 2.94 -1.99 -10.66
CA PRO A 69 3.48 -2.85 -11.71
C PRO A 69 4.23 -2.10 -12.82
N ARG A 70 4.08 -0.77 -12.89
CA ARG A 70 4.81 0.10 -13.81
C ARG A 70 6.23 0.41 -13.33
N GLY A 71 6.61 -0.06 -12.12
CA GLY A 71 7.87 0.27 -11.46
C GLY A 71 7.87 1.67 -10.84
N TYR A 72 6.71 2.30 -10.69
CA TYR A 72 6.58 3.55 -9.94
C TYR A 72 6.80 3.29 -8.45
N PRO A 73 7.43 4.20 -7.71
CA PRO A 73 7.71 4.01 -6.29
C PRO A 73 6.44 4.22 -5.43
N ILE A 74 5.45 3.36 -5.65
CA ILE A 74 4.16 3.34 -4.93
C ILE A 74 3.98 1.98 -4.27
N MET A 75 3.61 2.00 -2.99
CA MET A 75 3.15 0.83 -2.26
C MET A 75 1.66 0.97 -1.92
N TYR A 76 0.94 -0.13 -2.07
CA TYR A 76 -0.45 -0.28 -1.66
C TYR A 76 -0.50 -1.29 -0.53
N VAL A 77 -1.04 -0.92 0.63
CA VAL A 77 -1.13 -1.83 1.78
C VAL A 77 -2.38 -1.58 2.60
N GLY A 78 -3.04 -2.65 2.99
CA GLY A 78 -4.25 -2.58 3.79
C GLY A 78 -4.02 -2.95 5.26
N ALA A 79 -4.67 -2.23 6.15
CA ALA A 79 -4.65 -2.47 7.58
C ALA A 79 -5.55 -3.65 7.97
N GLY A 80 -5.04 -4.55 8.82
CA GLY A 80 -5.75 -5.76 9.25
C GLY A 80 -6.68 -5.56 10.46
N TYR A 81 -6.49 -4.48 11.23
CA TYR A 81 -7.32 -4.12 12.39
C TYR A 81 -7.40 -2.63 12.58
N ASP A 82 -8.46 -2.19 13.26
CA ASP A 82 -8.54 -0.84 13.83
C ASP A 82 -7.44 -0.66 14.88
N SER A 83 -7.00 0.57 15.06
CA SER A 83 -5.97 0.94 16.03
C SER A 83 -6.33 2.24 16.75
N ASN A 84 -5.44 2.74 17.60
CA ASN A 84 -5.57 4.05 18.22
C ASN A 84 -5.53 5.19 17.18
N GLU A 85 -4.98 4.93 15.98
CA GLU A 85 -4.97 5.86 14.85
C GLU A 85 -6.31 5.86 14.07
N GLY A 86 -7.29 5.05 14.50
CA GLY A 86 -8.64 5.01 13.97
C GLY A 86 -9.00 3.71 13.28
N THR A 87 -9.99 3.76 12.40
CA THR A 87 -10.53 2.62 11.66
C THR A 87 -9.57 2.18 10.57
N ALA A 88 -9.41 0.87 10.43
CA ALA A 88 -8.59 0.24 9.40
C ALA A 88 -8.96 0.72 7.99
N ARG A 89 -7.96 0.86 7.15
CA ARG A 89 -8.05 1.43 5.80
C ARG A 89 -6.95 0.89 4.90
N VAL A 90 -7.07 1.16 3.63
CA VAL A 90 -5.99 0.93 2.66
C VAL A 90 -5.19 2.21 2.49
N PHE A 91 -3.88 2.07 2.44
CA PHE A 91 -2.93 3.16 2.22
C PHE A 91 -2.32 3.07 0.83
N VAL A 92 -2.21 4.20 0.15
CA VAL A 92 -1.40 4.41 -1.04
C VAL A 92 -0.21 5.28 -0.64
N VAL A 93 0.97 4.67 -0.60
CA VAL A 93 2.18 5.27 -0.03
C VAL A 93 3.15 5.64 -1.14
N ASN A 94 3.64 6.87 -1.10
CA ASN A 94 4.76 7.35 -1.90
C ASN A 94 6.07 6.81 -1.31
N LEU A 95 6.79 5.96 -2.03
CA LEU A 95 8.07 5.43 -1.58
C LEU A 95 9.28 6.34 -1.88
N LEU A 96 9.09 7.51 -2.49
CA LEU A 96 10.16 8.49 -2.59
C LEU A 96 10.46 9.11 -1.23
N ASP A 97 9.42 9.47 -0.47
CA ASP A 97 9.50 10.21 0.79
C ASP A 97 8.77 9.55 1.96
N CYS A 98 8.16 8.38 1.73
CA CYS A 98 7.33 7.65 2.69
C CYS A 98 6.04 8.39 3.11
N SER A 99 5.55 9.35 2.34
CA SER A 99 4.28 10.02 2.60
C SER A 99 3.07 9.18 2.18
N VAL A 100 1.94 9.36 2.88
CA VAL A 100 0.66 8.77 2.49
C VAL A 100 -0.03 9.69 1.50
N MET A 101 -0.19 9.25 0.25
CA MET A 101 -0.84 10.02 -0.81
C MET A 101 -2.36 9.92 -0.78
N TYR A 102 -2.88 8.75 -0.42
CA TYR A 102 -4.33 8.49 -0.41
C TYR A 102 -4.69 7.36 0.54
N THR A 103 -5.91 7.41 1.10
CA THR A 103 -6.48 6.32 1.89
C THR A 103 -7.94 6.11 1.54
N PHE A 104 -8.43 4.87 1.68
CA PHE A 104 -9.83 4.53 1.43
C PHE A 104 -10.28 3.30 2.23
N GLY A 105 -11.58 3.06 2.21
CA GLY A 105 -12.21 1.86 2.75
C GLY A 105 -12.72 1.99 4.18
N ASN A 106 -12.16 2.89 4.99
CA ASN A 106 -12.56 3.09 6.37
C ASN A 106 -13.98 3.64 6.48
N ASN A 107 -14.81 2.98 7.32
CA ASN A 107 -16.20 3.41 7.58
C ASN A 107 -17.04 3.64 6.31
N ASP A 108 -16.85 2.83 5.28
CA ASP A 108 -17.54 2.99 4.01
C ASP A 108 -19.02 2.62 4.15
N GLU A 109 -19.91 3.60 4.04
CA GLU A 109 -21.36 3.43 4.19
C GLU A 109 -21.97 2.50 3.13
N PHE A 110 -21.29 2.27 2.02
CA PHE A 110 -21.71 1.30 1.01
C PHE A 110 -21.56 -0.14 1.48
N SER A 111 -20.81 -0.41 2.56
CA SER A 111 -20.66 -1.73 3.14
C SER A 111 -21.96 -2.23 3.76
N LEU A 112 -22.28 -3.52 3.54
CA LEU A 112 -23.36 -4.23 4.24
C LEU A 112 -22.86 -5.02 5.46
N ARG A 113 -21.57 -4.98 5.78
CA ARG A 113 -20.95 -5.74 6.85
C ARG A 113 -20.73 -4.93 8.14
N GLY A 114 -21.31 -3.74 8.22
CA GLY A 114 -21.20 -2.90 9.42
C GLY A 114 -19.74 -2.50 9.71
N ASN A 115 -19.28 -2.77 10.92
CA ASN A 115 -17.96 -2.35 11.42
C ASN A 115 -16.79 -3.25 10.94
N LEU A 116 -17.01 -4.17 10.00
CA LEU A 116 -15.94 -5.00 9.48
C LEU A 116 -15.15 -4.21 8.44
N SER A 117 -14.06 -3.61 8.88
CA SER A 117 -13.20 -2.75 8.06
C SER A 117 -11.76 -3.29 8.05
N TYR A 118 -11.58 -4.56 7.63
CA TYR A 118 -10.27 -5.19 7.52
C TYR A 118 -9.86 -5.25 6.05
N PHE A 119 -8.57 -5.12 5.80
CA PHE A 119 -8.03 -5.02 4.45
C PHE A 119 -6.76 -5.87 4.32
N ASP A 120 -6.94 -7.20 4.44
CA ASP A 120 -5.84 -8.17 4.38
C ASP A 120 -5.53 -8.65 2.95
N SER A 121 -6.27 -8.18 1.96
CA SER A 121 -6.05 -8.51 0.55
C SER A 121 -4.86 -7.76 -0.05
N SER A 122 -4.31 -8.31 -1.14
CA SER A 122 -3.33 -7.60 -1.95
C SER A 122 -4.01 -6.74 -3.01
N ALA A 123 -3.45 -5.57 -3.26
CA ALA A 123 -3.89 -4.70 -4.34
C ALA A 123 -3.48 -5.26 -5.70
N LEU A 124 -4.32 -5.01 -6.70
CA LEU A 124 -3.98 -5.18 -8.10
C LEU A 124 -4.09 -3.81 -8.79
N VAL A 125 -3.14 -3.47 -9.65
CA VAL A 125 -3.20 -2.26 -10.46
C VAL A 125 -3.21 -2.63 -11.92
N ASP A 126 -4.24 -2.20 -12.64
CA ASP A 126 -4.23 -2.23 -14.10
C ASP A 126 -3.41 -1.06 -14.63
N ALA A 127 -2.20 -1.38 -15.12
CA ALA A 127 -1.24 -0.40 -15.61
C ALA A 127 -1.75 0.38 -16.84
N ALA A 128 -2.58 -0.26 -17.67
CA ALA A 128 -3.08 0.34 -18.91
C ALA A 128 -4.13 1.43 -18.64
N THR A 129 -4.97 1.23 -17.64
CA THR A 129 -6.02 2.17 -17.27
C THR A 129 -5.71 2.97 -16.02
N ASP A 130 -4.56 2.75 -15.38
CA ASP A 130 -4.18 3.39 -14.10
C ASP A 130 -5.28 3.21 -13.02
N THR A 131 -5.78 1.97 -12.92
CA THR A 131 -6.88 1.65 -12.01
C THR A 131 -6.42 0.70 -10.92
N LEU A 132 -6.56 1.12 -9.67
CA LEU A 132 -6.38 0.28 -8.49
C LEU A 132 -7.63 -0.57 -8.28
N ILE A 133 -7.44 -1.87 -8.10
CA ILE A 133 -8.49 -2.85 -7.81
C ILE A 133 -8.18 -3.46 -6.45
N TYR A 134 -9.11 -3.32 -5.51
CA TYR A 134 -8.90 -3.80 -4.14
C TYR A 134 -10.16 -4.43 -3.56
N PRO A 135 -10.15 -5.73 -3.22
CA PRO A 135 -11.23 -6.39 -2.50
C PRO A 135 -11.06 -6.18 -0.99
N GLY A 136 -12.01 -5.51 -0.35
CA GLY A 136 -12.06 -5.31 1.09
C GLY A 136 -12.87 -6.38 1.82
N GLU A 137 -12.48 -6.76 3.04
CA GLU A 137 -13.28 -7.65 3.88
C GLU A 137 -14.59 -6.99 4.34
N ASN A 138 -14.71 -5.69 4.20
CA ASN A 138 -15.99 -4.99 4.33
C ASN A 138 -17.02 -5.37 3.24
N GLY A 139 -16.66 -6.30 2.34
CA GLY A 139 -17.52 -6.83 1.29
C GLY A 139 -17.61 -5.96 0.04
N ILE A 140 -16.73 -4.96 -0.09
CA ILE A 140 -16.70 -4.05 -1.24
C ILE A 140 -15.47 -4.37 -2.11
N LEU A 141 -15.69 -4.49 -3.40
CA LEU A 141 -14.64 -4.42 -4.40
C LEU A 141 -14.52 -2.97 -4.86
N TYR A 142 -13.36 -2.37 -4.64
CA TYR A 142 -13.04 -1.01 -5.06
C TYR A 142 -12.31 -1.04 -6.40
N LEU A 143 -12.73 -0.18 -7.34
CA LEU A 143 -12.04 0.11 -8.58
C LEU A 143 -11.83 1.64 -8.60
N ILE A 144 -10.58 2.06 -8.44
CA ILE A 144 -10.22 3.46 -8.21
C ILE A 144 -9.31 3.93 -9.33
N LYS A 145 -9.75 4.88 -10.13
CA LYS A 145 -8.89 5.59 -11.07
C LYS A 145 -7.92 6.45 -10.29
N LEU A 146 -6.63 6.16 -10.36
CA LEU A 146 -5.61 6.82 -9.53
C LEU A 146 -5.20 8.19 -10.05
N ASN A 147 -5.25 8.42 -11.37
CA ASN A 147 -4.71 9.61 -12.03
C ASN A 147 -3.27 9.89 -11.55
N THR A 148 -2.44 8.86 -11.68
CA THR A 148 -1.04 8.90 -11.24
C THR A 148 -0.22 9.84 -12.11
N SER A 149 0.52 10.73 -11.47
CA SER A 149 1.55 11.55 -12.10
C SER A 149 2.91 11.21 -11.50
N TYR A 150 3.85 10.77 -12.33
CA TYR A 150 5.20 10.44 -11.90
C TYR A 150 6.24 11.00 -12.88
N ASP A 151 7.11 11.85 -12.36
CA ASP A 151 8.28 12.37 -13.07
C ASP A 151 9.56 11.92 -12.36
N PRO A 152 10.26 10.89 -12.89
CA PRO A 152 11.48 10.40 -12.28
C PRO A 152 12.66 11.39 -12.39
N GLU A 153 12.64 12.38 -13.33
CA GLU A 153 13.67 13.42 -13.43
C GLU A 153 13.49 14.47 -12.34
N ALA A 154 12.26 14.91 -12.13
CA ALA A 154 11.93 15.84 -11.06
C ALA A 154 11.86 15.18 -9.67
N GLY A 155 11.81 13.85 -9.60
CA GLY A 155 11.59 13.12 -8.35
C GLY A 155 10.24 13.41 -7.73
N THR A 156 9.19 13.61 -8.55
CA THR A 156 7.85 13.94 -8.08
C THR A 156 6.86 12.81 -8.38
N LEU A 157 6.00 12.53 -7.42
CA LEU A 157 4.99 11.49 -7.52
C LEU A 157 3.71 11.93 -6.81
N SER A 158 2.56 11.76 -7.44
CA SER A 158 1.26 12.03 -6.85
C SER A 158 0.18 11.11 -7.43
N VAL A 159 -0.91 10.93 -6.68
CA VAL A 159 -2.16 10.36 -7.16
C VAL A 159 -3.29 11.35 -6.88
N ASN A 160 -4.27 11.42 -7.77
CA ASN A 160 -5.45 12.27 -7.62
C ASN A 160 -6.72 11.49 -8.00
N PRO A 161 -7.16 10.54 -7.15
CA PRO A 161 -8.31 9.68 -7.44
C PRO A 161 -9.59 10.50 -7.62
N ASP A 162 -10.26 10.36 -8.76
CA ASP A 162 -11.47 11.11 -9.10
C ASP A 162 -12.67 10.24 -9.46
N HIS A 163 -12.44 9.00 -9.85
CA HIS A 163 -13.48 8.06 -10.25
C HIS A 163 -13.37 6.76 -9.48
N ILE A 164 -14.34 6.52 -8.60
CA ILE A 164 -14.37 5.33 -7.74
C ILE A 164 -15.63 4.54 -8.04
N VAL A 165 -15.46 3.35 -8.63
CA VAL A 165 -16.52 2.37 -8.79
C VAL A 165 -16.45 1.38 -7.64
N LYS A 166 -17.60 1.12 -7.02
CA LYS A 166 -17.73 0.17 -5.92
C LYS A 166 -18.74 -0.91 -6.31
N TRP A 167 -18.34 -2.15 -6.14
CA TRP A 167 -19.26 -3.28 -6.22
C TRP A 167 -19.30 -3.96 -4.86
N ARG A 168 -20.48 -4.38 -4.40
CA ARG A 168 -20.64 -5.13 -3.16
C ARG A 168 -21.43 -6.41 -3.37
N TYR A 169 -21.14 -7.42 -2.59
CA TYR A 169 -21.87 -8.66 -2.60
C TYR A 169 -23.23 -8.53 -1.87
N TYR A 170 -24.30 -8.96 -2.53
CA TYR A 170 -25.64 -9.00 -1.99
C TYR A 170 -26.03 -10.44 -1.61
N GLY A 171 -25.27 -11.08 -0.73
CA GLY A 171 -25.61 -12.41 -0.25
C GLY A 171 -26.67 -12.38 0.85
N THR A 172 -27.49 -13.42 0.92
CA THR A 172 -28.46 -13.64 2.01
C THR A 172 -27.82 -14.02 3.33
N ARG A 173 -26.51 -14.31 3.37
CA ARG A 173 -25.75 -14.58 4.59
C ARG A 173 -25.45 -13.26 5.31
N THR A 174 -26.30 -12.95 6.27
CA THR A 174 -26.10 -11.84 7.20
C THR A 174 -25.24 -12.19 8.40
N ARG A 175 -24.89 -13.46 8.61
CA ARG A 175 -24.02 -13.89 9.70
C ARG A 175 -22.60 -14.12 9.19
N VAL A 176 -21.71 -13.24 9.59
CA VAL A 176 -20.31 -13.59 9.81
C VAL A 176 -20.32 -14.45 11.06
N GLY A 177 -19.79 -15.67 10.98
CA GLY A 177 -19.65 -16.51 12.18
C GLY A 177 -18.90 -15.73 13.26
N SER A 178 -19.37 -15.78 14.48
CA SER A 178 -18.56 -15.36 15.62
C SER A 178 -17.34 -16.28 15.66
N TYR A 179 -16.16 -15.75 15.55
CA TYR A 179 -14.92 -16.43 15.91
C TYR A 179 -14.75 -16.40 17.42
#